data_1808b265050158ebcb22866d698eb1a1
#
_entry.id   1808b265050158ebcb22866d698eb1a1
#
_cell.length_a   1.000
_cell.length_b   1.000
_cell.length_c   1.000
_cell.angle_alpha   90.00
_cell.angle_beta   90.00
_cell.angle_gamma   90.00
#
_symmetry.space_group_name_H-M   'P 1'
#
loop_
_entity.id
_entity.type
_entity.pdbx_description
1 polymer ?
#
loop_
_entity_poly.entity_id
_entity_poly.type
_entity_poly.pdbx_seq_one_letter_code
_entity_poly.pdbx_strand_id
1 'polypeptide(L)'
;MTAIEVEIGGLTDPGLVRAENQDQFFAGELSRGIRLRADSFGTLPNTTLLGDPTAQVLMVADGMGGHKAGHEASKLAVQYFMAAILNRLQSTTSITPDDHEHFLSHLRDILSDAHQEIRLSSEASEDKKGMGTTF
;
A
#
# COMPACT_ATOMS: atom_id res chain seq x y z
N MET A 1 -19.67 14.56 -15.67
CA MET A 1 -19.21 14.57 -14.28
C MET A 1 -17.87 15.26 -14.27
N THR A 2 -17.72 16.35 -13.54
CA THR A 2 -16.42 17.01 -13.32
C THR A 2 -15.54 16.05 -12.52
N ALA A 3 -14.36 15.72 -13.02
CA ALA A 3 -13.37 14.99 -12.27
C ALA A 3 -13.04 15.77 -10.99
N ILE A 4 -13.03 15.10 -9.85
CA ILE A 4 -12.58 15.69 -8.60
C ILE A 4 -11.06 15.72 -8.68
N GLU A 5 -10.50 16.91 -8.72
CA GLU A 5 -9.05 17.10 -8.60
C GLU A 5 -8.69 17.04 -7.10
N VAL A 6 -7.76 16.18 -6.75
CA VAL A 6 -7.31 15.99 -5.36
C VAL A 6 -5.83 16.30 -5.29
N GLU A 7 -5.48 17.31 -4.51
CA GLU A 7 -4.09 17.57 -4.14
C GLU A 7 -3.72 16.76 -2.90
N ILE A 8 -2.59 16.05 -2.95
CA ILE A 8 -2.14 15.19 -1.87
C ILE A 8 -0.77 15.66 -1.41
N GLY A 9 -0.63 15.89 -0.10
CA GLY A 9 0.62 16.14 0.56
C GLY A 9 0.84 15.16 1.71
N GLY A 10 2.09 14.79 1.95
CA GLY A 10 2.45 13.91 3.07
C GLY A 10 3.74 14.39 3.71
N LEU A 11 3.80 14.31 5.04
CA LEU A 11 4.98 14.59 5.83
C LEU A 11 5.02 13.62 7.00
N THR A 12 6.22 13.16 7.35
CA THR A 12 6.45 12.38 8.56
C THR A 12 7.66 12.94 9.30
N ASP A 13 7.61 12.94 10.62
CA ASP A 13 8.63 13.56 11.46
C ASP A 13 8.82 12.72 12.74
N PRO A 14 10.06 12.43 13.20
CA PRO A 14 10.33 11.64 14.41
C PRO A 14 9.93 12.36 15.69
N GLY A 15 9.63 13.65 15.63
CA GLY A 15 9.41 14.50 16.80
C GLY A 15 10.70 14.84 17.53
N LEU A 16 10.54 15.44 18.71
CA LEU A 16 11.67 15.95 19.50
C LEU A 16 12.28 14.93 20.48
N VAL A 17 11.63 13.78 20.67
CA VAL A 17 11.97 12.83 21.72
C VAL A 17 12.50 11.51 21.18
N ARG A 18 11.99 11.05 20.04
CA ARG A 18 12.38 9.77 19.45
C ARG A 18 13.57 9.93 18.52
N ALA A 19 14.51 8.97 18.56
CA ALA A 19 15.67 8.94 17.67
C ALA A 19 15.29 8.47 16.24
N GLU A 20 14.23 7.69 16.11
CA GLU A 20 13.78 7.10 14.84
C GLU A 20 12.27 7.31 14.68
N ASN A 21 11.87 7.61 13.45
CA ASN A 21 10.47 7.66 13.06
C ASN A 21 9.99 6.24 12.73
N GLN A 22 8.90 5.81 13.37
CA GLN A 22 8.29 4.49 13.15
C GLN A 22 7.02 4.57 12.30
N ASP A 23 6.60 5.78 11.92
CA ASP A 23 5.45 5.99 11.07
C ASP A 23 5.84 5.86 9.60
N GLN A 24 4.95 5.26 8.83
CA GLN A 24 5.04 5.21 7.38
C GLN A 24 3.75 5.74 6.78
N PHE A 25 3.87 6.40 5.64
CA PHE A 25 2.71 6.75 4.84
C PHE A 25 2.93 6.37 3.38
N PHE A 26 1.85 6.21 2.67
CA PHE A 26 1.80 6.05 1.23
C PHE A 26 0.66 6.89 0.67
N ALA A 27 0.93 7.55 -0.45
CA ALA A 27 -0.08 8.25 -1.22
C ALA A 27 0.19 7.96 -2.72
N GLY A 28 -0.82 7.50 -3.43
CA GLY A 28 -0.65 7.14 -4.83
C GLY A 28 -1.95 6.94 -5.56
N GLU A 29 -1.85 6.84 -6.87
CA GLU A 29 -2.97 6.62 -7.77
C GLU A 29 -2.92 5.20 -8.32
N LEU A 30 -4.06 4.53 -8.30
CA LEU A 30 -4.24 3.24 -8.94
C LEU A 30 -4.70 3.46 -10.38
N SER A 31 -3.89 3.05 -11.34
CA SER A 31 -4.20 3.11 -12.77
C SER A 31 -4.01 1.75 -13.40
N ARG A 32 -4.74 1.49 -14.49
CA ARG A 32 -4.46 0.36 -15.35
C ARG A 32 -3.36 0.72 -16.33
N GLY A 33 -2.46 -0.23 -16.58
CA GLY A 33 -1.37 0.00 -17.51
C GLY A 33 -1.06 -1.20 -18.41
N ILE A 34 -0.49 -0.90 -19.56
CA ILE A 34 0.06 -1.89 -20.49
C ILE A 34 1.57 -1.68 -20.53
N ARG A 35 2.34 -2.69 -20.12
CA ARG A 35 3.77 -2.69 -20.31
C ARG A 35 4.09 -3.28 -21.68
N LEU A 36 4.47 -2.41 -22.60
CA LEU A 36 4.80 -2.79 -23.96
C LEU A 36 6.06 -3.67 -24.00
N ARG A 37 6.00 -4.76 -24.74
CA ARG A 37 7.15 -5.65 -24.96
C ARG A 37 7.69 -5.54 -26.38
N ALA A 38 6.79 -5.41 -27.35
CA ALA A 38 7.11 -5.21 -28.77
C ALA A 38 5.90 -4.62 -29.47
N ASP A 39 6.14 -3.83 -30.50
CA ASP A 39 5.12 -3.34 -31.44
C ASP A 39 5.70 -3.23 -32.85
N SER A 40 4.84 -2.89 -33.80
CA SER A 40 5.20 -2.65 -35.21
C SER A 40 5.29 -1.16 -35.58
N PHE A 41 5.03 -0.26 -34.64
CA PHE A 41 4.97 1.20 -34.88
C PHE A 41 6.07 1.98 -34.17
N GLY A 42 7.09 1.31 -33.62
CA GLY A 42 8.34 1.91 -33.18
C GLY A 42 8.35 2.51 -31.77
N THR A 43 7.43 2.08 -30.91
CA THR A 43 7.48 2.47 -29.49
C THR A 43 8.67 1.79 -28.80
N LEU A 44 9.31 2.51 -27.91
CA LEU A 44 10.45 1.97 -27.16
C LEU A 44 10.02 0.77 -26.29
N PRO A 45 10.78 -0.33 -26.29
CA PRO A 45 10.52 -1.48 -25.41
C PRO A 45 10.48 -1.06 -23.93
N ASN A 46 9.63 -1.75 -23.16
CA ASN A 46 9.37 -1.49 -21.74
C ASN A 46 8.70 -0.14 -21.41
N THR A 47 8.20 0.58 -22.40
CA THR A 47 7.29 1.71 -22.15
C THR A 47 6.05 1.22 -21.42
N THR A 48 5.64 1.94 -20.38
CA THR A 48 4.37 1.70 -19.70
C THR A 48 3.39 2.80 -20.10
N LEU A 49 2.29 2.38 -20.69
CA LEU A 49 1.15 3.25 -21.00
C LEU A 49 0.17 3.12 -19.82
N LEU A 50 -0.16 4.23 -19.17
CA LEU A 50 -1.11 4.27 -18.06
C LEU A 50 -2.45 4.80 -18.57
N GLY A 51 -3.53 4.15 -18.15
CA GLY A 51 -4.89 4.68 -18.27
C GLY A 51 -5.16 5.72 -17.19
N ASP A 52 -6.34 6.32 -17.25
CA ASP A 52 -6.79 7.25 -16.23
C ASP A 52 -6.81 6.58 -14.85
N PRO A 53 -6.50 7.33 -13.78
CA PRO A 53 -6.59 6.83 -12.42
C PRO A 53 -8.01 6.33 -12.10
N THR A 54 -8.10 5.14 -11.53
CA THR A 54 -9.37 4.51 -11.13
C THR A 54 -9.67 4.70 -9.65
N ALA A 55 -8.63 4.91 -8.84
CA ALA A 55 -8.74 5.18 -7.41
C ALA A 55 -7.50 5.90 -6.90
N GLN A 56 -7.67 6.58 -5.76
CA GLN A 56 -6.56 7.08 -4.96
C GLN A 56 -6.42 6.23 -3.71
N VAL A 57 -5.18 5.95 -3.33
CA VAL A 57 -4.84 5.13 -2.17
C VAL A 57 -4.00 5.99 -1.22
N LEU A 58 -4.54 6.19 -0.03
CA LEU A 58 -3.87 6.92 1.05
C LEU A 58 -3.76 5.98 2.26
N MET A 59 -2.57 5.84 2.80
CA MET A 59 -2.31 4.95 3.93
C MET A 59 -1.40 5.63 4.93
N VAL A 60 -1.64 5.36 6.20
CA VAL A 60 -0.78 5.72 7.32
C VAL A 60 -0.62 4.49 8.20
N ALA A 61 0.59 4.19 8.61
CA ALA A 61 0.92 3.09 9.50
C ALA A 61 1.82 3.62 10.63
N ASP A 62 1.35 3.52 11.88
CA ASP A 62 2.11 3.87 13.08
C ASP A 62 2.70 2.59 13.67
N GLY A 63 4.03 2.50 13.64
CA GLY A 63 4.78 1.33 14.10
C GLY A 63 4.99 1.32 15.61
N MET A 64 4.82 0.16 16.22
CA MET A 64 5.10 -0.08 17.63
C MET A 64 6.06 -1.26 17.83
N GLY A 65 6.83 -1.20 18.93
CA GLY A 65 7.83 -2.23 19.24
C GLY A 65 9.25 -1.67 19.12
N GLY A 66 9.92 -1.41 20.17
CA GLY A 66 11.26 -0.81 20.33
C GLY A 66 12.06 -0.44 19.07
N HIS A 67 12.58 0.76 18.98
CA HIS A 67 13.45 1.30 17.91
C HIS A 67 13.17 0.78 16.47
N LYS A 68 13.97 -0.17 15.97
CA LYS A 68 13.90 -0.65 14.58
C LYS A 68 12.69 -1.53 14.27
N ALA A 69 12.13 -2.20 15.28
CA ALA A 69 11.08 -3.17 15.08
C ALA A 69 9.75 -2.51 14.67
N GLY A 70 9.40 -1.36 15.26
CA GLY A 70 8.21 -0.61 14.86
C GLY A 70 8.29 -0.05 13.44
N HIS A 71 9.45 0.50 13.06
CA HIS A 71 9.69 0.96 11.69
C HIS A 71 9.56 -0.17 10.67
N GLU A 72 10.10 -1.35 11.00
CA GLU A 72 9.97 -2.52 10.12
C GLU A 72 8.51 -2.99 9.99
N ALA A 73 7.76 -3.00 11.10
CA ALA A 73 6.36 -3.40 11.10
C ALA A 73 5.49 -2.48 10.22
N SER A 74 5.59 -1.16 10.40
CA SER A 74 4.84 -0.19 9.60
C SER A 74 5.22 -0.24 8.12
N LYS A 75 6.51 -0.39 7.81
CA LYS A 75 7.01 -0.57 6.45
C LYS A 75 6.45 -1.84 5.79
N LEU A 76 6.52 -2.98 6.48
CA LEU A 76 5.97 -4.24 5.99
C LEU A 76 4.47 -4.14 5.73
N ALA A 77 3.71 -3.51 6.63
CA ALA A 77 2.28 -3.32 6.46
C ALA A 77 1.96 -2.55 5.17
N VAL A 78 2.60 -1.40 4.96
CA VAL A 78 2.39 -0.59 3.75
C VAL A 78 2.79 -1.35 2.49
N GLN A 79 3.96 -2.00 2.48
CA GLN A 79 4.44 -2.74 1.31
C GLN A 79 3.53 -3.93 0.97
N TYR A 80 3.10 -4.69 1.98
CA TYR A 80 2.21 -5.82 1.78
C TYR A 80 0.86 -5.38 1.24
N PHE A 81 0.27 -4.35 1.83
CA PHE A 81 -1.01 -3.82 1.39
C PHE A 81 -0.96 -3.30 -0.05
N MET A 82 0.09 -2.57 -0.43
CA MET A 82 0.28 -2.11 -1.80
C MET A 82 0.37 -3.29 -2.79
N ALA A 83 1.18 -4.29 -2.48
CA ALA A 83 1.31 -5.48 -3.32
C ALA A 83 -0.02 -6.24 -3.45
N ALA A 84 -0.78 -6.36 -2.35
CA ALA A 84 -2.07 -7.02 -2.33
C ALA A 84 -3.13 -6.26 -3.14
N ILE A 85 -3.19 -4.93 -3.03
CA ILE A 85 -4.07 -4.09 -3.85
C ILE A 85 -3.75 -4.28 -5.34
N LEU A 86 -2.49 -4.20 -5.73
CA LEU A 86 -2.08 -4.37 -7.12
C LEU A 86 -2.45 -5.73 -7.67
N ASN A 87 -2.38 -6.78 -6.86
CA ASN A 87 -2.68 -8.15 -7.31
C ASN A 87 -4.17 -8.50 -7.26
N ARG A 88 -4.91 -8.01 -6.28
CA ARG A 88 -6.31 -8.41 -6.03
C ARG A 88 -7.33 -7.46 -6.66
N LEU A 89 -7.05 -6.16 -6.76
CA LEU A 89 -7.97 -5.19 -7.35
C LEU A 89 -7.85 -5.08 -8.89
N GLN A 90 -6.92 -5.79 -9.52
CA GLN A 90 -6.76 -5.78 -10.98
C GLN A 90 -8.01 -6.30 -11.73
N SER A 91 -8.85 -7.09 -11.08
CA SER A 91 -10.06 -7.66 -11.68
C SER A 91 -11.30 -6.78 -11.54
N THR A 92 -11.26 -5.72 -10.75
CA THR A 92 -12.44 -4.87 -10.51
C THR A 92 -12.43 -3.69 -11.49
N THR A 93 -13.33 -3.71 -12.45
CA THR A 93 -13.44 -2.69 -13.52
C THR A 93 -14.01 -1.36 -13.03
N SER A 94 -14.81 -1.39 -12.00
CA SER A 94 -15.36 -0.24 -11.29
C SER A 94 -15.93 -0.72 -9.96
N ILE A 95 -15.75 0.04 -8.89
CA ILE A 95 -16.43 -0.23 -7.62
C ILE A 95 -17.80 0.43 -7.75
N THR A 96 -18.82 -0.38 -7.97
CA THR A 96 -20.21 0.10 -7.93
C THR A 96 -20.72 0.06 -6.48
N PRO A 97 -21.78 0.79 -6.13
CA PRO A 97 -22.39 0.71 -4.81
C PRO A 97 -22.78 -0.71 -4.39
N ASP A 98 -23.14 -1.56 -5.34
CA ASP A 98 -23.53 -2.95 -5.10
C ASP A 98 -22.29 -3.85 -4.81
N ASP A 99 -21.09 -3.44 -5.22
CA ASP A 99 -19.83 -4.14 -4.97
C ASP A 99 -19.18 -3.79 -3.62
N HIS A 100 -19.80 -2.87 -2.85
CA HIS A 100 -19.17 -2.30 -1.65
C HIS A 100 -18.86 -3.35 -0.59
N GLU A 101 -19.78 -4.24 -0.30
CA GLU A 101 -19.57 -5.32 0.67
C GLU A 101 -18.46 -6.29 0.23
N HIS A 102 -18.41 -6.60 -1.05
CA HIS A 102 -17.37 -7.43 -1.63
C HIS A 102 -15.99 -6.76 -1.55
N PHE A 103 -15.92 -5.48 -1.85
CA PHE A 103 -14.70 -4.67 -1.71
C PHE A 103 -14.22 -4.63 -0.25
N LEU A 104 -15.12 -4.38 0.71
CA LEU A 104 -14.78 -4.38 2.14
C LEU A 104 -14.30 -5.75 2.63
N SER A 105 -14.89 -6.84 2.12
CA SER A 105 -14.42 -8.19 2.43
C SER A 105 -12.99 -8.40 1.94
N HIS A 106 -12.68 -8.00 0.72
CA HIS A 106 -11.32 -8.09 0.18
C HIS A 106 -10.31 -7.25 0.98
N LEU A 107 -10.70 -6.06 1.44
CA LEU A 107 -9.84 -5.25 2.31
C LEU A 107 -9.57 -5.94 3.65
N ARG A 108 -10.59 -6.54 4.26
CA ARG A 108 -10.42 -7.31 5.50
C ARG A 108 -9.45 -8.47 5.32
N ASP A 109 -9.57 -9.22 4.22
CA ASP A 109 -8.66 -10.31 3.90
C ASP A 109 -7.21 -9.81 3.73
N ILE A 110 -7.01 -8.70 3.01
CA ILE A 110 -5.69 -8.09 2.85
C ILE A 110 -5.09 -7.68 4.20
N LEU A 111 -5.89 -7.06 5.07
CA LEU A 111 -5.44 -6.65 6.40
C LEU A 111 -5.11 -7.86 7.29
N SER A 112 -5.90 -8.92 7.21
CA SER A 112 -5.65 -10.18 7.93
C SER A 112 -4.35 -10.83 7.47
N ASP A 113 -4.11 -10.90 6.17
CA ASP A 113 -2.88 -11.46 5.60
C ASP A 113 -1.67 -10.61 5.99
N ALA A 114 -1.77 -9.28 5.94
CA ALA A 114 -0.71 -8.36 6.37
C ALA A 114 -0.36 -8.56 7.86
N HIS A 115 -1.38 -8.74 8.72
CA HIS A 115 -1.19 -9.07 10.13
C HIS A 115 -0.40 -10.38 10.31
N GLN A 116 -0.72 -11.41 9.55
CA GLN A 116 -0.02 -12.69 9.60
C GLN A 116 1.46 -12.54 9.20
N GLU A 117 1.75 -11.79 8.13
CA GLU A 117 3.12 -11.55 7.67
C GLU A 117 3.95 -10.81 8.72
N ILE A 118 3.38 -9.77 9.35
CA ILE A 118 4.05 -9.03 10.43
C ILE A 118 4.33 -9.96 11.62
N ARG A 119 3.35 -10.80 11.99
CA ARG A 119 3.49 -11.77 13.06
C ARG A 119 4.60 -12.79 12.79
N LEU A 120 4.62 -13.38 11.59
CA LEU A 120 5.65 -14.33 11.19
C LEU A 120 7.05 -13.67 11.19
N SER A 121 7.16 -12.43 10.70
CA SER A 121 8.40 -11.68 10.74
C SER A 121 8.84 -11.37 12.19
N SER A 122 7.89 -11.09 13.10
CA SER A 122 8.17 -10.88 14.51
C SER A 122 8.70 -12.13 15.20
N GLU A 123 8.14 -13.30 14.87
CA GLU A 123 8.54 -14.59 15.44
C GLU A 123 9.89 -15.10 14.88
N ALA A 124 10.30 -14.63 13.70
CA ALA A 124 11.51 -15.09 13.03
C ALA A 124 12.81 -14.54 13.64
N SER A 125 12.78 -13.47 14.45
CA SER A 125 13.97 -12.85 15.02
C SER A 125 13.68 -12.20 16.36
N GLU A 126 14.56 -12.41 17.34
CA GLU A 126 14.44 -11.76 18.66
C GLU A 126 14.45 -10.23 18.58
N ASP A 127 15.19 -9.65 17.62
CA ASP A 127 15.24 -8.19 17.40
C ASP A 127 13.92 -7.60 16.92
N LYS A 128 13.02 -8.45 16.39
CA LYS A 128 11.70 -8.07 15.88
C LYS A 128 10.56 -8.46 16.82
N LYS A 129 10.89 -9.09 17.95
CA LYS A 129 9.90 -9.59 18.89
C LYS A 129 9.01 -8.48 19.43
N GLY A 130 7.70 -8.70 19.34
CA GLY A 130 6.69 -7.74 19.79
C GLY A 130 6.51 -6.52 18.88
N MET A 131 7.03 -6.55 17.64
CA MET A 131 6.72 -5.53 16.67
C MET A 131 5.26 -5.60 16.23
N GLY A 132 4.69 -4.46 15.95
CA GLY A 132 3.34 -4.32 15.45
C GLY A 132 3.15 -2.96 14.80
N THR A 133 2.01 -2.75 14.20
CA THR A 133 1.61 -1.45 13.66
C THR A 133 0.11 -1.28 13.70
N THR A 134 -0.35 -0.05 13.87
CA THR A 134 -1.70 0.36 13.48
C THR A 134 -1.70 0.63 11.99
N PHE A 135 -2.92 0.62 11.41
CA PHE A 135 -3.03 0.74 9.95
C PHE A 135 -4.33 1.42 9.56
#